data_8ad293923076d1312f3675a4f357746f
#
_entry.id   8ad293923076d1312f3675a4f357746f
#
_cell.length_a   1.000
_cell.length_b   1.000
_cell.length_c   1.000
_cell.angle_alpha   90.00
_cell.angle_beta   90.00
_cell.angle_gamma   90.00
#
_symmetry.space_group_name_H-M   'P 1'
#
loop_
_entity.id
_entity.type
_entity.pdbx_description
1 polymer ?
#
loop_
_entity_poly.entity_id
_entity_poly.type
_entity_poly.pdbx_seq_one_letter_code
_entity_poly.pdbx_strand_id
1 'polypeptide(L)' 'GDDAEPLLDLIQRAAGLSRESARMFHLEMWIYVHGIASMAATSFLDWDTELISASLTDVYMGVLARFKEKEAQK' A
#
# COMPACT_ATOMS: atom_id res chain seq x y z
N GLY A 1 3.13 -13.59 7.03
CA GLY A 1 3.81 -14.86 6.96
C GLY A 1 5.19 -14.78 6.35
N ASP A 2 5.81 -15.90 6.24
CA ASP A 2 7.18 -15.99 5.75
C ASP A 2 7.31 -15.51 4.30
N ASP A 3 6.26 -15.67 3.52
CA ASP A 3 6.26 -15.28 2.10
C ASP A 3 6.40 -13.77 1.90
N ALA A 4 5.98 -12.99 2.89
CA ALA A 4 6.05 -11.53 2.80
C ALA A 4 7.39 -10.96 3.24
N GLU A 5 8.25 -11.75 3.88
CA GLU A 5 9.49 -11.24 4.46
C GLU A 5 10.44 -10.60 3.43
N PRO A 6 10.67 -11.18 2.24
CA PRO A 6 11.51 -10.53 1.25
C PRO A 6 10.94 -9.20 0.77
N LEU A 7 9.62 -9.10 0.64
CA LEU A 7 8.96 -7.87 0.24
C LEU A 7 9.10 -6.80 1.33
N LEU A 8 8.97 -7.20 2.59
CA LEU A 8 9.16 -6.27 3.70
C LEU A 8 10.59 -5.75 3.77
N ASP A 9 11.58 -6.60 3.50
CA ASP A 9 12.98 -6.17 3.41
C ASP A 9 13.15 -5.10 2.33
N LEU A 10 12.53 -5.30 1.18
CA LEU A 10 12.58 -4.35 0.07
C LEU A 10 11.94 -3.02 0.47
N ILE A 11 10.76 -3.07 1.09
CA ILE A 11 10.06 -1.86 1.51
C ILE A 11 10.89 -1.08 2.52
N GLN A 12 11.49 -1.76 3.49
CA GLN A 12 12.34 -1.09 4.48
C GLN A 12 13.51 -0.36 3.82
N ARG A 13 14.18 -1.02 2.88
CA ARG A 13 15.34 -0.40 2.21
C ARG A 13 14.93 0.73 1.29
N ALA A 14 13.85 0.53 0.53
CA ALA A 14 13.43 1.52 -0.46
C ALA A 14 12.82 2.76 0.17
N ALA A 15 12.04 2.59 1.25
CA ALA A 15 11.29 3.68 1.85
C ALA A 15 11.89 4.21 3.15
N GLY A 16 12.87 3.51 3.71
CA GLY A 16 13.48 3.93 4.98
C GLY A 16 12.58 3.75 6.18
N LEU A 17 11.75 2.70 6.16
CA LEU A 17 10.79 2.44 7.23
C LEU A 17 11.31 1.39 8.21
N SER A 18 10.82 1.43 9.44
CA SER A 18 11.03 0.35 10.39
C SER A 18 10.28 -0.90 9.93
N ARG A 19 10.61 -2.06 10.52
CA ARG A 19 9.93 -3.31 10.20
C ARG A 19 8.44 -3.23 10.50
N GLU A 20 8.10 -2.62 11.62
CA GLU A 20 6.70 -2.44 12.01
C GLU A 20 5.94 -1.59 11.00
N SER A 21 6.50 -0.44 10.61
CA SER A 21 5.87 0.44 9.63
C SER A 21 5.77 -0.24 8.26
N ALA A 22 6.80 -1.00 7.87
CA ALA A 22 6.76 -1.72 6.60
C ALA A 22 5.63 -2.74 6.57
N ARG A 23 5.40 -3.46 7.69
CA ARG A 23 4.29 -4.41 7.77
C ARG A 23 2.94 -3.73 7.64
N MET A 24 2.75 -2.62 8.34
CA MET A 24 1.47 -1.90 8.27
C MET A 24 1.26 -1.29 6.89
N PHE A 25 2.31 -0.71 6.31
CA PHE A 25 2.25 -0.18 4.95
C PHE A 25 1.82 -1.28 3.97
N HIS A 26 2.46 -2.43 4.04
CA HIS A 26 2.15 -3.57 3.17
C HIS A 26 0.71 -4.03 3.36
N LEU A 27 0.27 -4.17 4.61
CA LEU A 27 -1.09 -4.60 4.92
C LEU A 27 -2.13 -3.62 4.37
N GLU A 28 -1.91 -2.32 4.58
CA GLU A 28 -2.87 -1.30 4.13
C GLU A 28 -2.97 -1.26 2.61
N MET A 29 -1.82 -1.36 1.92
CA MET A 29 -1.83 -1.41 0.46
C MET A 29 -2.47 -2.70 -0.06
N TRP A 30 -2.24 -3.82 0.62
CA TRP A 30 -2.85 -5.10 0.27
C TRP A 30 -4.38 -5.01 0.35
N ILE A 31 -4.89 -4.45 1.45
CA ILE A 31 -6.34 -4.27 1.65
C ILE A 31 -6.92 -3.40 0.53
N TYR A 32 -6.25 -2.29 0.23
CA TYR A 32 -6.75 -1.35 -0.78
C TYR A 32 -6.80 -2.01 -2.17
N VAL A 33 -5.72 -2.67 -2.57
CA VAL A 33 -5.64 -3.33 -3.88
C VAL A 33 -6.69 -4.43 -4.00
N HIS A 34 -6.87 -5.22 -2.95
CA HIS A 34 -7.88 -6.29 -2.95
C HIS A 34 -9.29 -5.72 -2.96
N GLY A 35 -9.50 -4.57 -2.32
CA GLY A 35 -10.80 -3.88 -2.39
C GLY A 35 -11.14 -3.45 -3.80
N ILE A 36 -10.19 -2.84 -4.51
CA ILE A 36 -10.38 -2.45 -5.91
C ILE A 36 -10.66 -3.67 -6.77
N ALA A 37 -9.86 -4.73 -6.62
CA ALA A 37 -10.03 -5.95 -7.41
C ALA A 37 -11.39 -6.59 -7.19
N SER A 38 -11.86 -6.61 -5.94
CA SER A 38 -13.17 -7.16 -5.59
C SER A 38 -14.30 -6.36 -6.22
N MET A 39 -14.22 -5.04 -6.15
CA MET A 39 -15.24 -4.17 -6.74
C MET A 39 -15.27 -4.30 -8.26
N ALA A 40 -14.10 -4.42 -8.89
CA ALA A 40 -14.01 -4.61 -10.34
C ALA A 40 -14.59 -5.96 -10.76
N ALA A 41 -14.25 -7.03 -10.00
CA ALA A 41 -14.70 -8.38 -10.32
C ALA A 41 -16.22 -8.55 -10.18
N THR A 42 -16.84 -7.81 -9.25
CA THR A 42 -18.28 -7.88 -9.04
C THR A 42 -19.06 -6.87 -9.89
N SER A 43 -18.36 -6.10 -10.70
CA SER A 43 -18.95 -5.02 -11.50
C SER A 43 -19.70 -3.99 -10.64
N PHE A 44 -19.31 -3.88 -9.37
CA PHE A 44 -19.91 -2.90 -8.46
C PHE A 44 -19.63 -1.47 -8.94
N LEU A 45 -18.42 -1.24 -9.44
CA LEU A 45 -18.02 0.05 -10.01
C LEU A 45 -17.41 -0.20 -11.39
N ASP A 46 -17.80 0.63 -12.33
CA ASP A 46 -17.25 0.59 -13.68
C ASP A 46 -16.09 1.56 -13.77
N TRP A 47 -14.96 1.16 -13.18
CA TRP A 47 -13.77 2.02 -13.14
C TRP A 47 -12.87 1.72 -14.34
N ASP A 48 -12.43 2.78 -15.01
CA ASP A 48 -11.43 2.64 -16.06
C ASP A 48 -10.02 2.56 -15.45
N THR A 49 -9.07 2.21 -16.29
CA THR A 49 -7.67 2.03 -15.87
C THR A 49 -7.07 3.33 -15.34
N GLU A 50 -7.42 4.46 -15.94
CA GLU A 50 -6.89 5.75 -15.50
C GLU A 50 -7.36 6.11 -14.09
N LEU A 51 -8.63 5.87 -13.80
CA LEU A 51 -9.18 6.14 -12.47
C LEU A 51 -8.53 5.24 -11.43
N ILE A 52 -8.40 3.95 -11.74
CA ILE A 52 -7.76 3.00 -10.83
C ILE A 52 -6.31 3.41 -10.57
N SER A 53 -5.56 3.75 -11.63
CA SER A 53 -4.17 4.15 -11.50
C SER A 53 -4.01 5.44 -10.66
N ALA A 54 -4.85 6.44 -10.92
CA ALA A 54 -4.81 7.69 -10.17
C ALA A 54 -5.13 7.45 -8.69
N SER A 55 -6.17 6.70 -8.42
CA SER A 55 -6.60 6.37 -7.05
C SER A 55 -5.51 5.59 -6.30
N LEU A 56 -4.94 4.60 -6.95
CA LEU A 56 -3.89 3.79 -6.34
C LEU A 56 -2.65 4.63 -6.04
N THR A 57 -2.27 5.52 -6.96
CA THR A 57 -1.14 6.42 -6.75
C THR A 57 -1.38 7.35 -5.58
N ASP A 58 -2.56 7.94 -5.48
CA ASP A 58 -2.89 8.86 -4.40
C ASP A 58 -2.82 8.16 -3.04
N VAL A 59 -3.39 6.96 -2.95
CA VAL A 59 -3.37 6.19 -1.70
C VAL A 59 -1.96 5.78 -1.35
N TYR A 60 -1.20 5.27 -2.32
CA TYR A 60 0.19 4.88 -2.11
C TYR A 60 1.03 6.04 -1.57
N MET A 61 0.96 7.19 -2.24
CA MET A 61 1.75 8.35 -1.84
C MET A 61 1.33 8.88 -0.47
N GLY A 62 0.03 8.92 -0.22
CA GLY A 62 -0.49 9.40 1.07
C GLY A 62 -0.12 8.49 2.23
N VAL A 63 -0.26 7.18 2.04
CA VAL A 63 0.08 6.21 3.08
C VAL A 63 1.58 6.21 3.34
N LEU A 64 2.39 6.23 2.27
CA LEU A 64 3.84 6.29 2.42
C LEU A 64 4.28 7.54 3.17
N ALA A 65 3.74 8.69 2.82
CA ALA A 65 4.05 9.95 3.49
C ALA A 65 3.71 9.88 4.98
N ARG A 66 2.58 9.28 5.31
CA ARG A 66 2.16 9.13 6.71
C ARG A 66 3.15 8.28 7.50
N PHE A 67 3.60 7.17 6.93
CA PHE A 67 4.55 6.30 7.64
C PHE A 67 5.93 6.96 7.77
N LYS A 68 6.37 7.71 6.78
CA LYS A 68 7.61 8.47 6.88
C LYS A 68 7.51 9.54 7.97
N GLU A 69 6.36 10.18 8.10
CA GLU A 69 6.13 11.14 9.17
C GLU A 69 6.23 10.47 10.55
N LYS A 70 5.62 9.29 10.70
CA LYS A 70 5.70 8.53 11.95
C LYS A 70 7.14 8.17 12.30
N GLU A 71 7.93 7.76 11.30
CA GLU A 71 9.34 7.45 11.52
C GLU A 71 10.13 8.68 12.01
N ALA A 72 9.83 9.85 11.45
CA ALA A 72 10.50 11.09 11.84
C ALA A 72 10.17 11.53 13.26
N GLN A 73 9.06 11.03 13.83
CA GLN A 73 8.62 11.39 15.18
C GLN A 73 9.15 10.45 16.26
N LYS A 74 9.85 9.40 15.89
CA LYS A 74 10.39 8.43 16.85
C LYS A 74 11.64 8.96 17.54
#